data_de59218e01b367d9aa849931736478bc
#
_entry.id   de59218e01b367d9aa849931736478bc
#
_cell.length_a   1.000
_cell.length_b   1.000
_cell.length_c   1.000
_cell.angle_alpha   90.00
_cell.angle_beta   90.00
_cell.angle_gamma   90.00
#
_symmetry.space_group_name_H-M   'P 1'
#
loop_
_entity.id
_entity.type
_entity.pdbx_description
1 polymer ?
#
loop_
_entity_poly.entity_id
_entity_poly.type
_entity_poly.pdbx_seq_one_letter_code
_entity_poly.pdbx_strand_id
1 'polypeptide(L)'
;IQFASGERPMTLGLLKDLWFYFDKLYHRWVEYLYNRYTSFSPVSPLNGPFPLSLTNDAWCNIKESLTAFFCSVLEHIHQEIYTVRKSGDLMYEIADYLELNYKEPFDQCRYSDLFHINKDYLSRKFKETFGSGMVAYLTNIRIKHAKELLVSSDMQVQEIAIAVGFQDEGYFTKQFKKIVSMTPAAYRIWRLQSNDQKAGPKES
;
A
#
# COMPACT_ATOMS: atom_id res chain seq x y z
N ILE A 1 13.03 35.55 -0.68
CA ILE A 1 13.58 34.87 0.50
C ILE A 1 14.74 34.04 -0.02
N GLN A 2 15.99 34.51 0.19
CA GLN A 2 17.18 33.74 -0.10
C GLN A 2 17.36 32.70 1.01
N PHE A 3 17.12 31.42 0.67
CA PHE A 3 17.56 30.32 1.51
C PHE A 3 19.08 30.20 1.38
N ALA A 4 19.77 30.19 2.48
CA ALA A 4 21.20 29.96 2.52
C ALA A 4 21.51 28.56 2.05
N SER A 5 22.50 28.42 1.16
CA SER A 5 23.14 27.20 0.66
C SER A 5 22.28 26.23 -0.19
N GLY A 6 22.28 26.43 -1.51
CA GLY A 6 22.08 25.35 -2.49
C GLY A 6 20.65 24.88 -2.76
N GLU A 7 19.66 25.41 -2.07
CA GLU A 7 18.27 25.04 -2.28
C GLU A 7 17.66 25.80 -3.47
N ARG A 8 17.01 25.05 -4.35
CA ARG A 8 16.30 25.66 -5.48
C ARG A 8 15.14 26.51 -4.95
N PRO A 9 14.95 27.75 -5.47
CA PRO A 9 13.84 28.60 -5.01
C PRO A 9 12.50 27.89 -5.28
N MET A 10 11.62 27.91 -4.30
CA MET A 10 10.27 27.39 -4.44
C MET A 10 9.51 28.27 -5.43
N THR A 11 9.15 27.70 -6.59
CA THR A 11 8.39 28.41 -7.64
C THR A 11 6.91 28.00 -7.56
N LEU A 12 6.02 28.86 -8.09
CA LEU A 12 4.60 28.53 -8.21
C LEU A 12 4.37 27.26 -9.01
N GLY A 13 5.20 27.01 -10.05
CA GLY A 13 5.17 25.78 -10.82
C GLY A 13 5.43 24.56 -9.96
N LEU A 14 6.48 24.59 -9.16
CA LEU A 14 6.82 23.49 -8.24
C LEU A 14 5.69 23.21 -7.23
N LEU A 15 5.04 24.26 -6.70
CA LEU A 15 3.91 24.10 -5.78
C LEU A 15 2.69 23.44 -6.45
N LYS A 16 2.40 23.82 -7.70
CA LYS A 16 1.32 23.20 -8.49
C LYS A 16 1.63 21.73 -8.79
N ASP A 17 2.88 21.42 -9.11
CA ASP A 17 3.32 20.05 -9.35
C ASP A 17 3.21 19.19 -8.08
N LEU A 18 3.65 19.70 -6.94
CA LEU A 18 3.51 19.05 -5.63
C LEU A 18 2.04 18.81 -5.28
N TRP A 19 1.17 19.80 -5.51
CA TRP A 19 -0.26 19.66 -5.32
C TRP A 19 -0.85 18.56 -6.18
N PHE A 20 -0.51 18.54 -7.46
CA PHE A 20 -0.98 17.52 -8.39
C PHE A 20 -0.55 16.10 -8.01
N TYR A 21 0.72 15.93 -7.57
CA TYR A 21 1.21 14.65 -7.06
C TYR A 21 0.50 14.24 -5.77
N PHE A 22 0.28 15.20 -4.88
CA PHE A 22 -0.42 14.94 -3.62
C PHE A 22 -1.88 14.54 -3.86
N ASP A 23 -2.58 15.23 -4.75
CA ASP A 23 -3.95 14.90 -5.17
C ASP A 23 -4.05 13.48 -5.71
N LYS A 24 -3.15 13.10 -6.61
CA LYS A 24 -3.08 11.71 -7.12
C LYS A 24 -2.81 10.67 -6.04
N LEU A 25 -1.89 10.94 -5.12
CA LEU A 25 -1.60 10.03 -4.02
C LEU A 25 -2.79 9.89 -3.08
N TYR A 26 -3.48 11.00 -2.78
CA TYR A 26 -4.68 11.01 -1.96
C TYR A 26 -5.79 10.17 -2.59
N HIS A 27 -6.12 10.39 -3.88
CA HIS A 27 -7.15 9.62 -4.57
C HIS A 27 -6.82 8.12 -4.61
N ARG A 28 -5.57 7.76 -4.86
CA ARG A 28 -5.10 6.37 -4.85
C ARG A 28 -5.25 5.73 -3.47
N TRP A 29 -4.97 6.49 -2.42
CA TRP A 29 -5.13 6.04 -1.05
C TRP A 29 -6.61 5.89 -0.66
N VAL A 30 -7.47 6.85 -1.05
CA VAL A 30 -8.93 6.79 -0.88
C VAL A 30 -9.52 5.56 -1.59
N GLU A 31 -9.10 5.30 -2.83
CA GLU A 31 -9.51 4.11 -3.58
C GLU A 31 -9.09 2.83 -2.88
N TYR A 32 -7.86 2.78 -2.34
CA TYR A 32 -7.39 1.65 -1.54
C TYR A 32 -8.28 1.42 -0.30
N LEU A 33 -8.60 2.47 0.46
CA LEU A 33 -9.46 2.38 1.63
C LEU A 33 -10.90 2.00 1.27
N TYR A 34 -11.46 2.58 0.22
CA TYR A 34 -12.80 2.26 -0.26
C TYR A 34 -12.93 0.78 -0.66
N ASN A 35 -11.93 0.24 -1.35
CA ASN A 35 -11.90 -1.16 -1.74
C ASN A 35 -11.65 -2.11 -0.56
N ARG A 36 -11.10 -1.60 0.54
CA ARG A 36 -10.74 -2.40 1.72
C ARG A 36 -11.81 -2.36 2.81
N TYR A 37 -12.49 -1.23 2.96
CA TYR A 37 -13.44 -1.00 4.04
C TYR A 37 -14.81 -0.61 3.48
N THR A 38 -15.81 -1.48 3.67
CA THR A 38 -17.17 -1.26 3.14
C THR A 38 -17.91 -0.08 3.77
N SER A 39 -17.49 0.36 4.95
CA SER A 39 -18.04 1.51 5.67
C SER A 39 -17.36 2.85 5.35
N PHE A 40 -16.31 2.83 4.53
CA PHE A 40 -15.59 4.04 4.17
C PHE A 40 -16.38 4.85 3.14
N SER A 41 -16.74 6.09 3.49
CA SER A 41 -17.37 7.05 2.58
C SER A 41 -16.38 8.17 2.28
N PRO A 42 -15.79 8.21 1.10
CA PRO A 42 -14.77 9.20 0.80
C PRO A 42 -15.40 10.60 0.69
N VAL A 43 -15.08 11.47 1.63
CA VAL A 43 -15.27 12.91 1.48
C VAL A 43 -13.92 13.47 1.05
N SER A 44 -13.82 13.92 -0.21
CA SER A 44 -12.58 14.51 -0.69
C SER A 44 -12.36 15.88 -0.06
N PRO A 45 -11.35 16.08 0.79
CA PRO A 45 -11.00 17.43 1.27
C PRO A 45 -10.37 18.28 0.16
N LEU A 46 -10.11 17.68 -1.02
CA LEU A 46 -9.42 18.28 -2.15
C LEU A 46 -10.38 18.71 -3.27
N ASN A 47 -11.71 18.64 -3.06
CA ASN A 47 -12.72 19.05 -4.05
C ASN A 47 -12.75 20.57 -4.32
N GLY A 48 -11.72 21.31 -3.92
CA GLY A 48 -11.57 22.74 -4.16
C GLY A 48 -10.43 23.06 -5.13
N PRO A 49 -10.47 24.22 -5.79
CA PRO A 49 -9.33 24.71 -6.53
C PRO A 49 -8.14 24.86 -5.58
N PHE A 50 -6.93 24.75 -6.14
CA PHE A 50 -5.69 25.00 -5.40
C PHE A 50 -5.84 26.23 -4.48
N PRO A 51 -5.66 26.11 -3.15
CA PRO A 51 -6.11 27.10 -2.18
C PRO A 51 -5.34 28.41 -2.20
N LEU A 52 -4.47 28.63 -3.18
CA LEU A 52 -3.68 29.83 -3.31
C LEU A 52 -4.25 30.75 -4.39
N SER A 53 -5.16 31.66 -3.99
CA SER A 53 -5.41 32.88 -4.73
C SER A 53 -4.19 33.80 -4.49
N LEU A 54 -3.32 33.89 -5.49
CA LEU A 54 -2.06 34.64 -5.38
C LEU A 54 -2.31 36.13 -5.53
N THR A 55 -2.59 36.79 -4.42
CA THR A 55 -2.30 38.21 -4.24
C THR A 55 -0.86 38.36 -3.72
N ASN A 56 -0.20 39.47 -4.00
CA ASN A 56 1.21 39.69 -3.58
C ASN A 56 1.46 39.48 -2.07
N ASP A 57 0.46 39.67 -1.22
CA ASP A 57 0.53 39.45 0.22
C ASP A 57 0.48 37.98 0.62
N ALA A 58 0.05 37.06 -0.29
CA ALA A 58 -0.08 35.65 -0.02
C ALA A 58 1.27 34.91 0.12
N TRP A 59 2.34 35.46 -0.46
CA TRP A 59 3.67 34.84 -0.36
C TRP A 59 4.26 34.85 1.06
N CYS A 60 3.93 35.84 1.87
CA CYS A 60 4.40 35.91 3.25
C CYS A 60 3.76 34.85 4.14
N ASN A 61 2.53 34.39 3.80
CA ASN A 61 1.76 33.43 4.59
C ASN A 61 1.60 32.07 3.90
N ILE A 62 2.36 31.83 2.81
CA ILE A 62 2.19 30.59 2.02
C ILE A 62 2.56 29.36 2.82
N LYS A 63 3.60 29.45 3.65
CA LYS A 63 4.07 28.37 4.51
C LYS A 63 3.02 27.99 5.54
N GLU A 64 2.47 28.98 6.22
CA GLU A 64 1.41 28.79 7.23
C GLU A 64 0.15 28.22 6.59
N SER A 65 -0.27 28.74 5.43
CA SER A 65 -1.45 28.28 4.71
C SER A 65 -1.29 26.85 4.21
N LEU A 66 -0.13 26.47 3.67
CA LEU A 66 0.16 25.10 3.25
C LEU A 66 0.25 24.16 4.45
N THR A 67 0.90 24.59 5.53
CA THR A 67 0.99 23.79 6.76
C THR A 67 -0.41 23.54 7.33
N ALA A 68 -1.23 24.57 7.46
CA ALA A 68 -2.61 24.43 7.95
C ALA A 68 -3.44 23.51 7.06
N PHE A 69 -3.30 23.62 5.74
CA PHE A 69 -3.98 22.76 4.78
C PHE A 69 -3.55 21.29 4.96
N PHE A 70 -2.24 21.01 4.97
CA PHE A 70 -1.75 19.65 5.14
C PHE A 70 -2.13 19.04 6.50
N CYS A 71 -2.08 19.84 7.58
CA CYS A 71 -2.57 19.41 8.89
C CYS A 71 -4.05 19.04 8.85
N SER A 72 -4.89 19.88 8.23
CA SER A 72 -6.33 19.62 8.07
C SER A 72 -6.59 18.32 7.29
N VAL A 73 -5.85 18.08 6.20
CA VAL A 73 -5.94 16.83 5.43
C VAL A 73 -5.51 15.62 6.26
N LEU A 74 -4.40 15.73 6.99
CA LEU A 74 -3.92 14.65 7.86
C LEU A 74 -4.89 14.37 9.02
N GLU A 75 -5.47 15.40 9.62
CA GLU A 75 -6.51 15.25 10.64
C GLU A 75 -7.76 14.57 10.07
N HIS A 76 -8.20 14.97 8.87
CA HIS A 76 -9.33 14.32 8.19
C HIS A 76 -9.03 12.85 7.93
N ILE A 77 -7.87 12.52 7.36
CA ILE A 77 -7.39 11.16 7.14
C ILE A 77 -7.36 10.37 8.46
N HIS A 78 -6.84 10.98 9.52
CA HIS A 78 -6.79 10.35 10.84
C HIS A 78 -8.18 10.06 11.41
N GLN A 79 -9.12 10.99 11.28
CA GLN A 79 -10.51 10.81 11.71
C GLN A 79 -11.22 9.71 10.91
N GLU A 80 -11.02 9.66 9.59
CA GLU A 80 -11.58 8.60 8.74
C GLU A 80 -11.02 7.22 9.13
N ILE A 81 -9.69 7.10 9.32
CA ILE A 81 -9.09 5.86 9.80
C ILE A 81 -9.62 5.49 11.18
N TYR A 82 -9.76 6.47 12.08
CA TYR A 82 -10.26 6.25 13.43
C TYR A 82 -11.71 5.79 13.44
N THR A 83 -12.58 6.38 12.60
CA THR A 83 -13.98 5.97 12.47
C THR A 83 -14.11 4.58 11.88
N VAL A 84 -13.31 4.26 10.86
CA VAL A 84 -13.23 2.92 10.28
C VAL A 84 -12.75 1.90 11.34
N ARG A 85 -11.74 2.23 12.14
CA ARG A 85 -11.26 1.38 13.23
C ARG A 85 -12.28 1.27 14.37
N LYS A 86 -12.96 2.36 14.72
CA LYS A 86 -13.98 2.37 15.79
C LYS A 86 -15.28 1.66 15.39
N SER A 87 -15.61 1.61 14.10
CA SER A 87 -16.70 0.75 13.59
C SER A 87 -16.37 -0.75 13.70
N GLY A 88 -15.16 -1.05 14.17
CA GLY A 88 -14.81 -2.24 14.95
C GLY A 88 -14.87 -3.52 14.18
N ASP A 89 -14.25 -3.63 13.03
CA ASP A 89 -13.97 -4.98 12.57
C ASP A 89 -12.53 -5.37 12.94
N LEU A 90 -12.38 -5.97 14.12
CA LEU A 90 -11.14 -6.57 14.61
C LEU A 90 -10.46 -7.46 13.53
N MET A 91 -11.23 -7.99 12.59
CA MET A 91 -10.71 -8.80 11.49
C MET A 91 -9.84 -7.96 10.54
N TYR A 92 -10.15 -6.69 10.32
CA TYR A 92 -9.31 -5.80 9.51
C TYR A 92 -8.00 -5.45 10.22
N GLU A 93 -8.02 -5.24 11.56
CA GLU A 93 -6.78 -5.04 12.33
C GLU A 93 -5.86 -6.27 12.24
N ILE A 94 -6.44 -7.46 12.31
CA ILE A 94 -5.71 -8.72 12.17
C ILE A 94 -5.15 -8.86 10.75
N ALA A 95 -5.91 -8.47 9.72
CA ALA A 95 -5.43 -8.49 8.34
C ALA A 95 -4.27 -7.49 8.12
N ASP A 96 -4.35 -6.29 8.69
CA ASP A 96 -3.26 -5.30 8.65
C ASP A 96 -2.02 -5.81 9.37
N TYR A 97 -2.18 -6.47 10.51
CA TYR A 97 -1.06 -7.10 11.21
C TYR A 97 -0.42 -8.22 10.38
N LEU A 98 -1.22 -9.05 9.69
CA LEU A 98 -0.73 -10.05 8.75
C LEU A 98 0.06 -9.43 7.59
N GLU A 99 -0.40 -8.31 7.04
CA GLU A 99 0.30 -7.61 5.96
C GLU A 99 1.62 -6.99 6.41
N LEU A 100 1.66 -6.42 7.61
CA LEU A 100 2.89 -5.83 8.15
C LEU A 100 3.94 -6.90 8.53
N ASN A 101 3.48 -8.06 8.98
CA ASN A 101 4.33 -9.13 9.49
C ASN A 101 4.34 -10.38 8.59
N TYR A 102 4.11 -10.23 7.28
CA TYR A 102 3.93 -11.36 6.37
C TYR A 102 5.13 -12.29 6.26
N LYS A 103 6.32 -11.81 6.58
CA LYS A 103 7.57 -12.61 6.55
C LYS A 103 7.68 -13.57 7.72
N GLU A 104 7.00 -13.27 8.84
CA GLU A 104 7.09 -14.10 10.04
C GLU A 104 6.36 -15.43 9.88
N PRO A 105 6.80 -16.48 10.59
CA PRO A 105 6.06 -17.73 10.65
C PRO A 105 4.63 -17.52 11.13
N PHE A 106 3.68 -18.16 10.46
CA PHE A 106 2.28 -18.07 10.87
C PHE A 106 2.02 -18.99 12.06
N ASP A 107 1.54 -18.39 13.15
CA ASP A 107 1.05 -19.11 14.32
C ASP A 107 -0.30 -18.53 14.76
N GLN A 108 -1.37 -19.30 14.57
CA GLN A 108 -2.71 -18.88 14.91
C GLN A 108 -2.92 -18.67 16.42
N CYS A 109 -2.19 -19.40 17.28
CA CYS A 109 -2.26 -19.20 18.72
C CYS A 109 -1.75 -17.80 19.09
N ARG A 110 -0.61 -17.39 18.51
CA ARG A 110 -0.06 -16.04 18.70
C ARG A 110 -1.07 -14.94 18.35
N TYR A 111 -1.84 -15.08 17.27
CA TYR A 111 -2.89 -14.11 16.90
C TYR A 111 -4.05 -14.13 17.88
N SER A 112 -4.48 -15.33 18.31
CA SER A 112 -5.50 -15.49 19.33
C SER A 112 -5.14 -14.77 20.63
N ASP A 113 -3.90 -14.94 21.10
CA ASP A 113 -3.38 -14.33 22.31
C ASP A 113 -3.19 -12.80 22.16
N LEU A 114 -2.62 -12.36 21.03
CA LEU A 114 -2.35 -10.95 20.75
C LEU A 114 -3.62 -10.09 20.71
N PHE A 115 -4.67 -10.63 20.10
CA PHE A 115 -5.95 -9.93 19.94
C PHE A 115 -7.00 -10.32 20.99
N HIS A 116 -6.62 -11.15 21.98
CA HIS A 116 -7.51 -11.63 23.05
C HIS A 116 -8.82 -12.23 22.53
N ILE A 117 -8.72 -13.06 21.51
CA ILE A 117 -9.86 -13.64 20.80
C ILE A 117 -9.77 -15.17 20.75
N ASN A 118 -10.91 -15.85 20.85
CA ASN A 118 -10.93 -17.30 20.72
C ASN A 118 -10.51 -17.75 19.31
N LYS A 119 -9.65 -18.77 19.21
CA LYS A 119 -9.06 -19.28 17.98
C LYS A 119 -10.10 -19.74 16.95
N ASP A 120 -11.14 -20.42 17.38
CA ASP A 120 -12.18 -20.94 16.49
C ASP A 120 -13.07 -19.81 15.96
N TYR A 121 -13.40 -18.87 16.85
CA TYR A 121 -14.11 -17.66 16.46
C TYR A 121 -13.29 -16.82 15.46
N LEU A 122 -12.00 -16.63 15.72
CA LEU A 122 -11.08 -15.94 14.83
C LEU A 122 -11.07 -16.58 13.43
N SER A 123 -10.87 -17.91 13.36
CA SER A 123 -10.84 -18.64 12.08
C SER A 123 -12.11 -18.48 11.28
N ARG A 124 -13.25 -18.65 11.94
CA ARG A 124 -14.57 -18.55 11.31
C ARG A 124 -14.84 -17.13 10.85
N LYS A 125 -14.65 -16.14 11.75
CA LYS A 125 -14.97 -14.74 11.48
C LYS A 125 -14.07 -14.15 10.41
N PHE A 126 -12.77 -14.46 10.43
CA PHE A 126 -11.84 -14.03 9.40
C PHE A 126 -12.24 -14.57 8.01
N LYS A 127 -12.62 -15.86 7.94
CA LYS A 127 -13.10 -16.46 6.69
C LYS A 127 -14.42 -15.84 6.20
N GLU A 128 -15.33 -15.51 7.11
CA GLU A 128 -16.58 -14.82 6.78
C GLU A 128 -16.29 -13.42 6.20
N THR A 129 -15.36 -12.67 6.81
CA THR A 129 -15.03 -11.31 6.41
C THR A 129 -14.26 -11.25 5.09
N PHE A 130 -13.25 -12.12 4.90
CA PHE A 130 -12.34 -12.05 3.74
C PHE A 130 -12.55 -13.15 2.70
N GLY A 131 -13.55 -14.02 2.87
CA GLY A 131 -13.83 -15.13 1.96
C GLY A 131 -12.79 -16.26 1.98
N SER A 132 -11.68 -16.09 2.73
CA SER A 132 -10.59 -17.05 2.83
C SER A 132 -10.03 -17.13 4.25
N GLY A 133 -9.47 -18.27 4.62
CA GLY A 133 -8.80 -18.42 5.90
C GLY A 133 -7.47 -17.64 5.96
N MET A 134 -7.00 -17.33 7.19
CA MET A 134 -5.79 -16.51 7.45
C MET A 134 -4.54 -17.03 6.73
N VAL A 135 -4.33 -18.36 6.68
CA VAL A 135 -3.17 -18.97 5.98
C VAL A 135 -3.23 -18.70 4.47
N ALA A 136 -4.40 -18.84 3.85
CA ALA A 136 -4.57 -18.55 2.44
C ALA A 136 -4.41 -17.06 2.14
N TYR A 137 -4.94 -16.21 3.00
CA TYR A 137 -4.80 -14.75 2.93
C TYR A 137 -3.32 -14.35 3.01
N LEU A 138 -2.59 -14.83 4.02
CA LEU A 138 -1.14 -14.60 4.15
C LEU A 138 -0.34 -15.13 2.95
N THR A 139 -0.72 -16.31 2.44
CA THR A 139 -0.08 -16.87 1.25
C THR A 139 -0.25 -15.94 0.04
N ASN A 140 -1.43 -15.37 -0.17
CA ASN A 140 -1.67 -14.40 -1.25
C ASN A 140 -0.81 -13.14 -1.10
N ILE A 141 -0.66 -12.61 0.13
CA ILE A 141 0.23 -11.47 0.41
C ILE A 141 1.67 -11.81 0.02
N ARG A 142 2.18 -12.95 0.48
CA ARG A 142 3.55 -13.41 0.18
C ARG A 142 3.78 -13.58 -1.32
N ILE A 143 2.81 -14.15 -2.04
CA ILE A 143 2.90 -14.31 -3.51
C ILE A 143 2.88 -12.95 -4.22
N LYS A 144 2.12 -11.96 -3.71
CA LYS A 144 2.14 -10.60 -4.24
C LYS A 144 3.54 -9.99 -4.15
N HIS A 145 4.17 -10.05 -2.98
CA HIS A 145 5.55 -9.56 -2.80
C HIS A 145 6.59 -10.37 -3.59
N ALA A 146 6.39 -11.69 -3.72
CA ALA A 146 7.26 -12.51 -4.55
C ALA A 146 7.21 -12.11 -6.03
N LYS A 147 6.04 -11.74 -6.56
CA LYS A 147 5.93 -11.21 -7.94
C LYS A 147 6.74 -9.94 -8.14
N GLU A 148 6.74 -9.05 -7.15
CA GLU A 148 7.52 -7.81 -7.18
C GLU A 148 9.02 -8.12 -7.20
N LEU A 149 9.50 -8.98 -6.29
CA LEU A 149 10.91 -9.38 -6.24
C LEU A 149 11.38 -10.14 -7.48
N LEU A 150 10.53 -11.00 -8.06
CA LEU A 150 10.84 -11.71 -9.29
C LEU A 150 11.14 -10.79 -10.48
N VAL A 151 10.57 -9.59 -10.49
CA VAL A 151 10.74 -8.61 -11.58
C VAL A 151 11.79 -7.56 -11.25
N SER A 152 11.93 -7.19 -9.96
CA SER A 152 12.79 -6.08 -9.52
C SER A 152 14.19 -6.51 -9.07
N SER A 153 14.47 -7.82 -8.98
CA SER A 153 15.74 -8.33 -8.50
C SER A 153 16.22 -9.56 -9.27
N ASP A 154 17.53 -9.83 -9.19
CA ASP A 154 18.18 -11.03 -9.74
C ASP A 154 18.23 -12.18 -8.74
N MET A 155 17.56 -12.08 -7.59
CA MET A 155 17.52 -13.10 -6.55
C MET A 155 17.04 -14.44 -7.11
N GLN A 156 17.64 -15.54 -6.62
CA GLN A 156 17.19 -16.89 -6.96
C GLN A 156 15.80 -17.16 -6.38
N VAL A 157 15.06 -18.10 -6.99
CA VAL A 157 13.71 -18.45 -6.55
C VAL A 157 13.68 -18.88 -5.09
N GLN A 158 14.70 -19.62 -4.63
CA GLN A 158 14.88 -20.02 -3.25
C GLN A 158 15.05 -18.82 -2.30
N GLU A 159 15.87 -17.86 -2.69
CA GLU A 159 16.11 -16.64 -1.89
C GLU A 159 14.82 -15.81 -1.78
N ILE A 160 14.06 -15.68 -2.88
CA ILE A 160 12.77 -15.00 -2.88
C ILE A 160 11.78 -15.71 -1.96
N ALA A 161 11.70 -17.05 -2.02
CA ALA A 161 10.83 -17.82 -1.14
C ALA A 161 11.10 -17.50 0.34
N ILE A 162 12.37 -17.51 0.74
CA ILE A 162 12.79 -17.16 2.11
C ILE A 162 12.47 -15.71 2.44
N ALA A 163 12.80 -14.77 1.53
CA ALA A 163 12.60 -13.33 1.72
C ALA A 163 11.13 -12.94 1.93
N VAL A 164 10.20 -13.70 1.35
CA VAL A 164 8.76 -13.49 1.53
C VAL A 164 8.13 -14.37 2.62
N GLY A 165 8.94 -15.13 3.38
CA GLY A 165 8.51 -15.85 4.56
C GLY A 165 8.07 -17.31 4.33
N PHE A 166 8.40 -17.93 3.18
CA PHE A 166 8.26 -19.38 3.03
C PHE A 166 9.51 -20.08 3.56
N GLN A 167 9.31 -21.20 4.25
CA GLN A 167 10.41 -22.02 4.79
C GLN A 167 10.92 -23.05 3.78
N ASP A 168 10.12 -23.37 2.76
CA ASP A 168 10.41 -24.40 1.75
C ASP A 168 10.12 -23.87 0.34
N GLU A 169 11.11 -23.98 -0.55
CA GLU A 169 11.01 -23.52 -1.93
C GLU A 169 10.00 -24.34 -2.73
N GLY A 170 9.93 -25.65 -2.50
CA GLY A 170 9.00 -26.53 -3.21
C GLY A 170 7.55 -26.18 -2.87
N TYR A 171 7.27 -25.94 -1.59
CA TYR A 171 5.96 -25.46 -1.14
C TYR A 171 5.63 -24.08 -1.73
N PHE A 172 6.59 -23.13 -1.70
CA PHE A 172 6.45 -21.82 -2.35
C PHE A 172 6.08 -21.96 -3.83
N THR A 173 6.88 -22.74 -4.59
CA THR A 173 6.66 -22.95 -6.04
C THR A 173 5.29 -23.54 -6.33
N LYS A 174 4.85 -24.50 -5.52
CA LYS A 174 3.50 -25.10 -5.62
C LYS A 174 2.39 -24.08 -5.38
N GLN A 175 2.51 -23.24 -4.33
CA GLN A 175 1.52 -22.20 -4.03
C GLN A 175 1.54 -21.09 -5.10
N PHE A 176 2.72 -20.67 -5.53
CA PHE A 176 2.85 -19.68 -6.59
C PHE A 176 2.18 -20.17 -7.88
N LYS A 177 2.46 -21.41 -8.33
CA LYS A 177 1.81 -21.99 -9.50
C LYS A 177 0.30 -22.12 -9.35
N LYS A 178 -0.18 -22.47 -8.16
CA LYS A 178 -1.63 -22.54 -7.88
C LYS A 178 -2.33 -21.19 -8.02
N ILE A 179 -1.69 -20.10 -7.57
CA ILE A 179 -2.29 -18.74 -7.54
C ILE A 179 -2.07 -18.01 -8.87
N VAL A 180 -0.90 -18.17 -9.48
CA VAL A 180 -0.47 -17.41 -10.67
C VAL A 180 -0.63 -18.19 -11.96
N SER A 181 -0.92 -19.50 -11.88
CA SER A 181 -1.06 -20.46 -13.00
C SER A 181 0.25 -20.73 -13.75
N MET A 182 1.40 -20.23 -13.26
CA MET A 182 2.74 -20.48 -13.80
C MET A 182 3.78 -20.56 -12.69
N THR A 183 4.95 -21.15 -12.99
CA THR A 183 6.04 -21.22 -12.02
C THR A 183 6.69 -19.85 -11.80
N PRO A 184 7.38 -19.62 -10.65
CA PRO A 184 8.10 -18.36 -10.41
C PRO A 184 9.10 -18.01 -11.51
N ALA A 185 9.89 -18.99 -11.98
CA ALA A 185 10.86 -18.79 -13.05
C ALA A 185 10.18 -18.41 -14.39
N ALA A 186 9.11 -19.09 -14.75
CA ALA A 186 8.33 -18.77 -15.94
C ALA A 186 7.71 -17.36 -15.86
N TYR A 187 7.21 -16.98 -14.67
CA TYR A 187 6.67 -15.64 -14.43
C TYR A 187 7.72 -14.55 -14.63
N ARG A 188 8.95 -14.73 -14.13
CA ARG A 188 10.07 -13.80 -14.35
C ARG A 188 10.34 -13.62 -15.83
N ILE A 189 10.53 -14.68 -16.57
CA ILE A 189 10.80 -14.63 -18.01
C ILE A 189 9.68 -13.89 -18.76
N TRP A 190 8.45 -14.27 -18.50
CA TRP A 190 7.28 -13.66 -19.13
C TRP A 190 7.18 -12.17 -18.87
N ARG A 191 7.44 -11.72 -17.64
CA ARG A 191 7.38 -10.30 -17.27
C ARG A 191 8.51 -9.48 -17.89
N LEU A 192 9.73 -10.01 -17.97
CA LEU A 192 10.85 -9.33 -18.61
C LEU A 192 10.60 -9.16 -20.10
N GLN A 193 10.15 -10.19 -20.80
CA GLN A 193 9.80 -10.12 -22.22
C GLN A 193 8.65 -9.13 -22.50
N SER A 194 7.66 -9.06 -21.60
CA SER A 194 6.53 -8.13 -21.74
C SER A 194 6.94 -6.66 -21.54
N ASN A 195 7.99 -6.39 -20.77
CA ASN A 195 8.54 -5.05 -20.58
C ASN A 195 9.39 -4.61 -21.79
N ASP A 196 10.15 -5.51 -22.40
CA ASP A 196 10.96 -5.22 -23.60
C ASP A 196 10.08 -4.86 -24.81
N GLN A 197 8.90 -5.46 -24.94
CA GLN A 197 7.95 -5.13 -26.01
C GLN A 197 7.27 -3.76 -25.83
N LYS A 198 7.24 -3.21 -24.59
CA LYS A 198 6.73 -1.86 -24.32
C LYS A 198 7.77 -0.76 -24.46
N ALA A 199 9.05 -1.11 -24.39
CA ALA A 199 10.16 -0.25 -24.75
C ALA A 199 10.33 -0.37 -26.28
N GLY A 200 9.61 0.47 -27.05
CA GLY A 200 9.68 0.51 -28.50
C GLY A 200 11.10 0.67 -29.04
N PRO A 201 11.33 0.46 -30.35
CA PRO A 201 12.67 0.46 -30.94
C PRO A 201 13.35 1.79 -30.61
N LYS A 202 14.54 1.72 -30.01
CA LYS A 202 15.44 2.88 -29.92
C LYS A 202 15.75 3.29 -31.37
N GLU A 203 15.23 4.45 -31.75
CA GLU A 203 15.61 5.08 -33.01
C GLU A 203 17.13 5.25 -33.00
N SER A 204 17.74 4.68 -34.03
CA SER A 204 19.17 4.78 -34.36
C SER A 204 19.45 6.06 -35.09
#